data_1cca7de93fb81882412c361cf37fd7c8
#
_entry.id   1cca7de93fb81882412c361cf37fd7c8
#
_cell.length_a   1.000
_cell.length_b   1.000
_cell.length_c   1.000
_cell.angle_alpha   90.00
_cell.angle_beta   90.00
_cell.angle_gamma   90.00
#
_symmetry.space_group_name_H-M   'P 1'
#
loop_
_entity.id
_entity.type
_entity.pdbx_description
1 polymer ?
#
loop_
_entity_poly.entity_id
_entity_poly.type
_entity_poly.pdbx_seq_one_letter_code
_entity_poly.pdbx_strand_id
1 'polypeptide(L)'
;IAAHNSLATQHLYLYGNEEQRMKWLPKLATGEWIGAWGLTEYNTGSDAKGMNATAKKQGDHWVLNGTKNFITHGKSCDLAVVIFRNGEKGDSHGMTSFVIEKGTPGFTSGKVENKLGMRASETSEMVFDNCIIPDNNRLGDLGEGFIQSMKILDGGRISIAALSLGIAKGAFEASVKYAKEREQFGKPIGSFQGISFMLADMATEIEAASLMTHQAGEDKNQGKNVTQIGAMAKLFASEVCVKVANNAVQVHGGYGFIKDFPVEKFFRDSKLCTIGEGTSEIQKLVIARNLLKS
;
A
#
# COMPACT_ATOMS: atom_id res chain seq x y z
N ILE A 1 6.46 -6.13 -2.92
CA ILE A 1 7.19 -5.15 -3.78
C ILE A 1 6.68 -3.74 -3.52
N ALA A 2 5.35 -3.45 -3.65
CA ALA A 2 4.82 -2.09 -3.54
C ALA A 2 5.25 -1.37 -2.25
N ALA A 3 4.98 -1.94 -1.07
CA ALA A 3 5.34 -1.33 0.21
C ALA A 3 6.86 -1.15 0.39
N HIS A 4 7.66 -2.11 -0.08
CA HIS A 4 9.11 -2.01 -0.04
C HIS A 4 9.63 -0.85 -0.90
N ASN A 5 9.24 -0.81 -2.18
CA ASN A 5 9.76 0.19 -3.13
C ASN A 5 9.14 1.58 -2.91
N SER A 6 7.80 1.67 -2.87
CA SER A 6 7.11 2.96 -2.91
C SER A 6 6.92 3.61 -1.55
N LEU A 7 7.12 2.90 -0.45
CA LEU A 7 7.04 3.46 0.90
C LEU A 7 8.42 3.53 1.55
N ALA A 8 8.98 2.41 2.01
CA ALA A 8 10.22 2.41 2.80
C ALA A 8 11.42 2.93 2.01
N THR A 9 11.72 2.31 0.86
CA THR A 9 12.88 2.68 0.03
C THR A 9 12.74 4.11 -0.51
N GLN A 10 11.54 4.48 -0.98
CA GLN A 10 11.29 5.83 -1.48
C GLN A 10 11.38 6.88 -0.38
N HIS A 11 10.93 6.60 0.85
CA HIS A 11 11.04 7.52 1.98
C HIS A 11 12.51 7.82 2.28
N LEU A 12 13.33 6.76 2.38
CA LEU A 12 14.77 6.89 2.58
C LEU A 12 15.45 7.63 1.42
N TYR A 13 15.07 7.33 0.17
CA TYR A 13 15.61 8.00 -1.02
C TYR A 13 15.35 9.51 -1.03
N LEU A 14 14.12 9.92 -0.68
CA LEU A 14 13.73 11.33 -0.76
C LEU A 14 14.22 12.16 0.42
N TYR A 15 14.29 11.58 1.62
CA TYR A 15 14.53 12.32 2.87
C TYR A 15 15.80 11.92 3.61
N GLY A 16 16.46 10.85 3.20
CA GLY A 16 17.78 10.50 3.72
C GLY A 16 18.85 11.49 3.24
N ASN A 17 19.81 11.78 4.10
CA ASN A 17 21.04 12.45 3.69
C ASN A 17 21.93 11.50 2.87
N GLU A 18 23.05 11.99 2.33
CA GLU A 18 23.92 11.19 1.45
C GLU A 18 24.51 9.98 2.19
N GLU A 19 24.94 10.14 3.44
CA GLU A 19 25.47 9.04 4.26
C GLU A 19 24.43 7.95 4.47
N GLN A 20 23.19 8.33 4.81
CA GLN A 20 22.07 7.42 5.01
C GLN A 20 21.71 6.68 3.71
N ARG A 21 21.68 7.40 2.57
CA ARG A 21 21.41 6.81 1.26
C ARG A 21 22.49 5.79 0.89
N MET A 22 23.75 6.16 1.01
CA MET A 22 24.89 5.27 0.68
C MET A 22 24.93 4.05 1.59
N LYS A 23 24.56 4.19 2.86
CA LYS A 23 24.54 3.08 3.82
C LYS A 23 23.44 2.05 3.52
N TRP A 24 22.23 2.47 3.19
CA TRP A 24 21.06 1.59 3.21
C TRP A 24 20.43 1.33 1.83
N LEU A 25 20.43 2.32 0.91
CA LEU A 25 19.75 2.14 -0.39
C LEU A 25 20.34 1.02 -1.25
N PRO A 26 21.66 0.81 -1.33
CA PRO A 26 22.19 -0.27 -2.19
C PRO A 26 21.60 -1.64 -1.84
N LYS A 27 21.48 -1.97 -0.56
CA LYS A 27 20.94 -3.25 -0.10
C LYS A 27 19.43 -3.36 -0.34
N LEU A 28 18.68 -2.26 -0.18
CA LEU A 28 17.26 -2.22 -0.50
C LEU A 28 17.01 -2.32 -2.01
N ALA A 29 17.82 -1.65 -2.83
CA ALA A 29 17.68 -1.64 -4.29
C ALA A 29 17.97 -3.01 -4.92
N THR A 30 18.93 -3.77 -4.36
CA THR A 30 19.25 -5.13 -4.82
C THR A 30 18.28 -6.20 -4.28
N GLY A 31 17.46 -5.84 -3.29
CA GLY A 31 16.60 -6.80 -2.59
C GLY A 31 17.34 -7.70 -1.59
N GLU A 32 18.63 -7.42 -1.32
CA GLU A 32 19.37 -8.07 -0.22
C GLU A 32 18.68 -7.80 1.11
N TRP A 33 18.18 -6.56 1.29
CA TRP A 33 17.40 -6.16 2.44
C TRP A 33 15.95 -5.84 2.06
N ILE A 34 15.04 -6.22 2.93
CA ILE A 34 13.62 -5.91 2.81
C ILE A 34 13.30 -4.70 3.70
N GLY A 35 12.72 -3.66 3.08
CA GLY A 35 12.24 -2.48 3.79
C GLY A 35 10.78 -2.60 4.20
N ALA A 36 10.47 -2.13 5.40
CA ALA A 36 9.09 -1.97 5.89
C ALA A 36 8.81 -0.51 6.27
N TRP A 37 7.53 -0.12 6.29
CA TRP A 37 7.12 1.25 6.56
C TRP A 37 6.00 1.29 7.61
N GLY A 38 6.25 1.97 8.74
CA GLY A 38 5.38 1.96 9.90
C GLY A 38 4.75 3.31 10.21
N LEU A 39 3.46 3.50 9.87
CA LEU A 39 2.66 4.67 10.23
C LEU A 39 1.48 4.28 11.14
N THR A 40 0.69 3.30 10.70
CA THR A 40 -0.58 2.88 11.29
C THR A 40 -0.41 2.29 12.68
N GLU A 41 -1.34 2.59 13.58
CA GLU A 41 -1.43 2.03 14.93
C GLU A 41 -2.84 1.44 15.14
N TYR A 42 -3.02 0.69 16.23
CA TYR A 42 -4.30 0.08 16.56
C TYR A 42 -5.49 1.07 16.52
N ASN A 43 -5.28 2.28 17.03
CA ASN A 43 -6.32 3.31 17.12
C ASN A 43 -6.21 4.38 16.02
N THR A 44 -5.24 4.31 15.11
CA THR A 44 -4.99 5.34 14.11
C THR A 44 -4.67 4.74 12.74
N GLY A 45 -5.65 4.75 11.85
CA GLY A 45 -5.49 4.42 10.44
C GLY A 45 -5.62 5.71 9.61
N SER A 46 -6.85 6.05 9.25
CA SER A 46 -7.15 7.27 8.46
C SER A 46 -6.84 8.57 9.21
N ASP A 47 -6.93 8.58 10.52
CA ASP A 47 -6.49 9.69 11.39
C ASP A 47 -5.03 9.51 11.84
N ALA A 48 -4.09 9.61 10.89
CA ALA A 48 -2.67 9.41 11.18
C ALA A 48 -2.09 10.44 12.18
N LYS A 49 -2.71 11.62 12.33
CA LYS A 49 -2.28 12.62 13.33
C LYS A 49 -2.55 12.19 14.76
N GLY A 50 -3.47 11.27 14.97
CA GLY A 50 -3.83 10.75 16.29
C GLY A 50 -2.82 9.75 16.88
N MET A 51 -1.67 9.48 16.24
CA MET A 51 -0.73 8.44 16.67
C MET A 51 -0.25 8.60 18.11
N ASN A 52 -0.04 7.47 18.77
CA ASN A 52 0.37 7.39 20.19
C ASN A 52 1.83 6.98 20.37
N ALA A 53 2.42 6.23 19.43
CA ALA A 53 3.82 5.85 19.50
C ALA A 53 4.72 7.09 19.55
N THR A 54 5.65 7.11 20.48
CA THR A 54 6.45 8.30 20.82
C THR A 54 7.94 8.12 20.57
N ALA A 55 8.60 9.21 20.18
CA ALA A 55 10.04 9.36 20.18
C ALA A 55 10.42 10.47 21.16
N LYS A 56 11.26 10.16 22.15
CA LYS A 56 11.77 11.12 23.12
C LYS A 56 13.28 11.29 22.94
N LYS A 57 13.73 12.53 22.70
CA LYS A 57 15.15 12.84 22.55
C LYS A 57 15.84 12.83 23.92
N GLN A 58 16.99 12.15 24.00
CA GLN A 58 17.86 12.10 25.17
C GLN A 58 19.32 12.26 24.72
N GLY A 59 19.84 13.48 24.82
CA GLY A 59 21.19 13.79 24.35
C GLY A 59 21.32 13.59 22.82
N ASP A 60 22.18 12.68 22.41
CA ASP A 60 22.50 12.33 21.02
C ASP A 60 21.69 11.13 20.46
N HIS A 61 20.73 10.64 21.22
CA HIS A 61 19.89 9.50 20.84
C HIS A 61 18.41 9.75 21.07
N TRP A 62 17.57 8.86 20.52
CA TRP A 62 16.12 8.82 20.67
C TRP A 62 15.70 7.53 21.35
N VAL A 63 14.71 7.62 22.22
CA VAL A 63 14.03 6.48 22.84
C VAL A 63 12.66 6.36 22.22
N LEU A 64 12.41 5.25 21.50
CA LEU A 64 11.18 4.97 20.79
C LEU A 64 10.31 4.00 21.59
N ASN A 65 9.03 4.34 21.74
CA ASN A 65 8.04 3.50 22.43
C ASN A 65 6.71 3.48 21.70
N GLY A 66 6.10 2.29 21.60
CA GLY A 66 4.80 2.09 21.01
C GLY A 66 4.75 0.90 20.06
N THR A 67 3.60 0.74 19.39
CA THR A 67 3.36 -0.38 18.46
C THR A 67 2.76 0.14 17.17
N LYS A 68 3.29 -0.31 16.03
CA LYS A 68 2.71 -0.10 14.71
C LYS A 68 2.01 -1.36 14.24
N ASN A 69 0.83 -1.20 13.63
CA ASN A 69 -0.06 -2.29 13.24
C ASN A 69 -0.22 -2.40 11.73
N PHE A 70 -0.51 -3.60 11.25
CA PHE A 70 -0.74 -3.91 9.83
C PHE A 70 0.45 -3.59 8.93
N ILE A 71 1.68 -3.78 9.43
CA ILE A 71 2.89 -3.44 8.70
C ILE A 71 3.29 -4.59 7.78
N THR A 72 3.29 -4.32 6.48
CA THR A 72 3.85 -5.24 5.48
C THR A 72 5.34 -5.43 5.74
N HIS A 73 5.78 -6.68 5.83
CA HIS A 73 7.14 -7.07 6.21
C HIS A 73 7.55 -6.67 7.65
N GLY A 74 6.60 -6.40 8.55
CA GLY A 74 6.92 -5.96 9.90
C GLY A 74 7.78 -6.94 10.70
N LYS A 75 7.65 -8.24 10.42
CA LYS A 75 8.48 -9.31 11.01
C LYS A 75 9.72 -9.62 10.18
N SER A 76 9.59 -9.62 8.86
CA SER A 76 10.64 -10.09 7.93
C SER A 76 11.58 -8.99 7.47
N CYS A 77 11.29 -7.71 7.73
CA CYS A 77 12.13 -6.60 7.28
C CYS A 77 13.54 -6.64 7.90
N ASP A 78 14.51 -6.15 7.15
CA ASP A 78 15.87 -5.89 7.62
C ASP A 78 16.03 -4.43 8.03
N LEU A 79 15.19 -3.56 7.49
CA LEU A 79 15.14 -2.13 7.79
C LEU A 79 13.69 -1.64 7.82
N ALA A 80 13.35 -0.84 8.83
CA ALA A 80 12.07 -0.17 8.94
C ALA A 80 12.22 1.35 8.89
N VAL A 81 11.39 2.03 8.10
CA VAL A 81 11.16 3.47 8.20
C VAL A 81 9.87 3.67 8.98
N VAL A 82 9.95 4.30 10.14
CA VAL A 82 8.83 4.40 11.08
C VAL A 82 8.64 5.82 11.57
N ILE A 83 7.38 6.24 11.64
CA ILE A 83 7.00 7.58 12.07
C ILE A 83 6.56 7.54 13.53
N PHE A 84 7.11 8.43 14.35
CA PHE A 84 6.79 8.57 15.76
C PHE A 84 6.41 10.00 16.10
N ARG A 85 5.58 10.14 17.11
CA ARG A 85 5.25 11.44 17.68
C ARG A 85 6.33 11.89 18.66
N ASN A 86 6.84 13.08 18.43
CA ASN A 86 7.83 13.74 19.31
C ASN A 86 7.32 15.08 19.86
N GLY A 87 6.13 15.52 19.46
CA GLY A 87 5.46 16.73 19.92
C GLY A 87 4.04 16.47 20.42
N GLU A 88 3.18 17.48 20.37
CA GLU A 88 1.79 17.40 20.79
C GLU A 88 0.96 16.47 19.91
N LYS A 89 -0.04 15.81 20.49
CA LYS A 89 -0.95 14.93 19.74
C LYS A 89 -1.84 15.77 18.81
N GLY A 90 -1.92 15.36 17.55
CA GLY A 90 -2.68 16.07 16.51
C GLY A 90 -1.89 17.15 15.78
N ASP A 91 -0.70 17.54 16.27
CA ASP A 91 0.18 18.46 15.57
C ASP A 91 0.87 17.77 14.38
N SER A 92 0.73 18.35 13.18
CA SER A 92 1.40 17.87 11.97
C SER A 92 2.91 18.06 11.97
N HIS A 93 3.42 18.97 12.78
CA HIS A 93 4.85 19.20 13.00
C HIS A 93 5.38 18.52 14.27
N GLY A 94 4.54 17.73 14.94
CA GLY A 94 4.89 16.95 16.12
C GLY A 94 5.29 15.50 15.81
N MET A 95 5.69 15.17 14.59
CA MET A 95 6.04 13.81 14.18
C MET A 95 7.35 13.79 13.39
N THR A 96 8.14 12.74 13.61
CA THR A 96 9.45 12.56 12.96
C THR A 96 9.60 11.14 12.46
N SER A 97 10.27 10.98 11.31
CA SER A 97 10.57 9.70 10.68
C SER A 97 11.95 9.21 11.09
N PHE A 98 12.06 7.90 11.34
CA PHE A 98 13.33 7.26 11.75
C PHE A 98 13.57 5.99 10.95
N VAL A 99 14.86 5.68 10.75
CA VAL A 99 15.29 4.38 10.20
C VAL A 99 15.73 3.49 11.36
N ILE A 100 15.19 2.28 11.41
CA ILE A 100 15.52 1.29 12.43
C ILE A 100 15.94 0.00 11.72
N GLU A 101 17.17 -0.47 12.00
CA GLU A 101 17.67 -1.73 11.49
C GLU A 101 17.15 -2.91 12.32
N LYS A 102 16.96 -4.06 11.70
CA LYS A 102 16.67 -5.31 12.39
C LYS A 102 17.75 -5.62 13.42
N GLY A 103 17.33 -6.13 14.57
CA GLY A 103 18.25 -6.44 15.68
C GLY A 103 18.56 -5.26 16.57
N THR A 104 18.06 -4.05 16.31
CA THR A 104 18.13 -2.94 17.25
C THR A 104 17.45 -3.33 18.57
N PRO A 105 18.12 -3.22 19.72
CA PRO A 105 17.52 -3.54 21.01
C PRO A 105 16.23 -2.76 21.27
N GLY A 106 15.18 -3.45 21.70
CA GLY A 106 13.87 -2.85 21.90
C GLY A 106 12.98 -2.79 20.65
N PHE A 107 13.50 -3.19 19.48
CA PHE A 107 12.68 -3.37 18.26
C PHE A 107 12.40 -4.85 18.02
N THR A 108 11.14 -5.24 18.05
CA THR A 108 10.68 -6.61 17.82
C THR A 108 9.42 -6.63 16.96
N SER A 109 9.07 -7.82 16.42
CA SER A 109 7.78 -8.03 15.78
C SER A 109 6.78 -8.58 16.79
N GLY A 110 5.54 -8.08 16.73
CA GLY A 110 4.42 -8.66 17.46
C GLY A 110 3.64 -9.67 16.62
N LYS A 111 2.32 -9.62 16.75
CA LYS A 111 1.38 -10.53 16.09
C LYS A 111 1.50 -10.47 14.56
N VAL A 112 1.56 -11.66 13.95
CA VAL A 112 1.41 -11.82 12.48
C VAL A 112 -0.07 -12.02 12.17
N GLU A 113 -0.60 -11.25 11.21
CA GLU A 113 -2.02 -11.23 10.91
C GLU A 113 -2.47 -12.38 10.01
N ASN A 114 -3.57 -13.05 10.40
CA ASN A 114 -4.28 -14.00 9.55
C ASN A 114 -5.31 -13.25 8.70
N LYS A 115 -5.00 -13.02 7.43
CA LYS A 115 -5.72 -12.09 6.56
C LYS A 115 -6.75 -12.77 5.66
N LEU A 116 -7.75 -12.01 5.21
CA LEU A 116 -8.71 -12.40 4.19
C LEU A 116 -7.99 -12.77 2.88
N GLY A 117 -7.15 -11.88 2.38
CA GLY A 117 -6.40 -11.98 1.14
C GLY A 117 -4.95 -11.54 1.31
N MET A 118 -4.20 -11.48 0.20
CA MET A 118 -2.75 -11.16 0.18
C MET A 118 -1.96 -11.98 1.22
N ARG A 119 -2.32 -13.26 1.40
CA ARG A 119 -1.79 -14.10 2.48
C ARG A 119 -0.30 -14.39 2.35
N ALA A 120 0.23 -14.37 1.13
CA ALA A 120 1.66 -14.54 0.86
C ALA A 120 2.49 -13.30 1.23
N SER A 121 1.85 -12.12 1.38
CA SER A 121 2.50 -10.90 1.86
C SER A 121 2.41 -10.88 3.39
N GLU A 122 3.51 -11.12 4.09
CA GLU A 122 3.54 -11.07 5.54
C GLU A 122 3.14 -9.67 6.03
N THR A 123 2.32 -9.64 7.08
CA THR A 123 1.81 -8.42 7.70
C THR A 123 1.80 -8.65 9.21
N SER A 124 2.46 -7.78 9.96
CA SER A 124 2.57 -7.95 11.41
C SER A 124 2.59 -6.61 12.15
N GLU A 125 2.61 -6.69 13.46
CA GLU A 125 2.94 -5.58 14.33
C GLU A 125 4.45 -5.36 14.37
N MET A 126 4.86 -4.10 14.57
CA MET A 126 6.18 -3.69 15.01
C MET A 126 6.08 -3.13 16.42
N VAL A 127 6.83 -3.68 17.34
CA VAL A 127 6.82 -3.28 18.76
C VAL A 127 8.13 -2.60 19.10
N PHE A 128 8.03 -1.44 19.71
CA PHE A 128 9.15 -0.63 20.20
C PHE A 128 9.00 -0.46 21.71
N ASP A 129 9.92 -1.04 22.47
CA ASP A 129 9.98 -0.96 23.92
C ASP A 129 11.33 -0.43 24.34
N ASN A 130 11.37 0.86 24.69
CA ASN A 130 12.62 1.58 25.00
C ASN A 130 13.70 1.36 23.92
N CYS A 131 13.26 1.35 22.64
CA CYS A 131 14.16 1.16 21.51
C CYS A 131 15.03 2.39 21.33
N ILE A 132 16.33 2.24 21.55
CA ILE A 132 17.31 3.34 21.50
C ILE A 132 17.95 3.37 20.13
N ILE A 133 17.91 4.53 19.48
CA ILE A 133 18.54 4.78 18.18
C ILE A 133 19.33 6.09 18.21
N PRO A 134 20.44 6.20 17.49
CA PRO A 134 21.19 7.44 17.38
C PRO A 134 20.43 8.52 16.60
N ASP A 135 20.72 9.80 16.85
CA ASP A 135 20.06 10.93 16.19
C ASP A 135 20.27 10.92 14.65
N ASN A 136 21.37 10.36 14.17
CA ASN A 136 21.64 10.22 12.74
C ASN A 136 20.78 9.17 12.02
N ASN A 137 19.94 8.43 12.74
CA ASN A 137 18.90 7.59 12.14
C ASN A 137 17.60 8.35 11.84
N ARG A 138 17.50 9.64 12.16
CA ARG A 138 16.39 10.50 11.82
C ARG A 138 16.40 10.85 10.33
N LEU A 139 15.26 10.77 9.66
CA LEU A 139 15.11 11.15 8.26
C LEU A 139 14.58 12.57 8.14
N GLY A 140 15.33 13.41 7.44
CA GLY A 140 14.99 14.81 7.21
C GLY A 140 14.94 15.63 8.49
N ASP A 141 14.17 16.70 8.51
CA ASP A 141 14.08 17.63 9.62
C ASP A 141 13.14 17.16 10.73
N LEU A 142 13.39 17.66 11.94
CA LEU A 142 12.56 17.38 13.10
C LEU A 142 11.14 17.92 12.87
N GLY A 143 10.14 17.10 13.18
CA GLY A 143 8.74 17.51 13.04
C GLY A 143 8.15 17.33 11.65
N GLU A 144 8.92 16.91 10.65
CA GLU A 144 8.48 16.77 9.25
C GLU A 144 7.85 15.40 8.91
N GLY A 145 7.84 14.46 9.82
CA GLY A 145 7.46 13.06 9.55
C GLY A 145 6.04 12.89 9.00
N PHE A 146 5.07 13.71 9.43
CA PHE A 146 3.73 13.68 8.87
C PHE A 146 3.68 14.19 7.42
N ILE A 147 4.34 15.31 7.16
CA ILE A 147 4.39 15.91 5.81
C ILE A 147 5.11 14.98 4.84
N GLN A 148 6.24 14.40 5.26
CA GLN A 148 6.96 13.38 4.51
C GLN A 148 6.05 12.20 4.19
N SER A 149 5.33 11.67 5.19
CA SER A 149 4.40 10.54 5.01
C SER A 149 3.32 10.82 3.99
N MET A 150 2.73 12.02 3.98
CA MET A 150 1.71 12.39 2.99
C MET A 150 2.29 12.40 1.57
N LYS A 151 3.50 12.91 1.37
CA LYS A 151 4.20 12.90 0.06
C LYS A 151 4.58 11.50 -0.38
N ILE A 152 5.00 10.64 0.54
CA ILE A 152 5.29 9.22 0.25
C ILE A 152 4.01 8.50 -0.18
N LEU A 153 2.90 8.70 0.52
CA LEU A 153 1.61 8.11 0.18
C LEU A 153 1.07 8.58 -1.17
N ASP A 154 1.38 9.80 -1.63
CA ASP A 154 1.00 10.24 -2.98
C ASP A 154 1.61 9.32 -4.07
N GLY A 155 2.87 8.91 -3.90
CA GLY A 155 3.50 7.92 -4.77
C GLY A 155 2.99 6.50 -4.55
N GLY A 156 2.75 6.12 -3.30
CA GLY A 156 2.21 4.82 -2.91
C GLY A 156 0.83 4.54 -3.52
N ARG A 157 -0.04 5.55 -3.63
CA ARG A 157 -1.35 5.43 -4.30
C ARG A 157 -1.24 4.95 -5.74
N ILE A 158 -0.26 5.42 -6.49
CA ILE A 158 0.00 4.96 -7.86
C ILE A 158 0.40 3.48 -7.86
N SER A 159 1.22 3.06 -6.91
CA SER A 159 1.62 1.65 -6.77
C SER A 159 0.46 0.74 -6.41
N ILE A 160 -0.47 1.19 -5.55
CA ILE A 160 -1.70 0.43 -5.25
C ILE A 160 -2.65 0.41 -6.44
N ALA A 161 -2.75 1.48 -7.21
CA ALA A 161 -3.49 1.48 -8.47
C ALA A 161 -2.94 0.43 -9.45
N ALA A 162 -1.62 0.36 -9.60
CA ALA A 162 -0.95 -0.64 -10.44
C ALA A 162 -1.16 -2.08 -9.93
N LEU A 163 -1.09 -2.30 -8.60
CA LEU A 163 -1.40 -3.59 -7.98
C LEU A 163 -2.85 -4.01 -8.26
N SER A 164 -3.79 -3.09 -8.08
CA SER A 164 -5.22 -3.30 -8.36
C SER A 164 -5.45 -3.69 -9.80
N LEU A 165 -4.81 -2.98 -10.71
CA LEU A 165 -4.88 -3.23 -12.15
C LEU A 165 -4.34 -4.63 -12.50
N GLY A 166 -3.22 -5.06 -11.89
CA GLY A 166 -2.66 -6.39 -12.09
C GLY A 166 -3.60 -7.51 -11.63
N ILE A 167 -4.25 -7.35 -10.46
CA ILE A 167 -5.26 -8.30 -9.97
C ILE A 167 -6.48 -8.34 -10.90
N ALA A 168 -6.99 -7.18 -11.33
CA ALA A 168 -8.13 -7.08 -12.23
C ALA A 168 -7.83 -7.76 -13.59
N LYS A 169 -6.67 -7.50 -14.19
CA LYS A 169 -6.21 -8.15 -15.43
C LYS A 169 -6.14 -9.67 -15.29
N GLY A 170 -5.51 -10.18 -14.23
CA GLY A 170 -5.42 -11.63 -13.98
C GLY A 170 -6.79 -12.29 -13.80
N ALA A 171 -7.71 -11.64 -13.08
CA ALA A 171 -9.08 -12.13 -12.92
C ALA A 171 -9.86 -12.12 -14.24
N PHE A 172 -9.69 -11.08 -15.05
CA PHE A 172 -10.30 -10.95 -16.37
C PHE A 172 -9.77 -12.01 -17.35
N GLU A 173 -8.47 -12.20 -17.45
CA GLU A 173 -7.83 -13.20 -18.31
C GLU A 173 -8.32 -14.62 -17.98
N ALA A 174 -8.39 -14.96 -16.69
CA ALA A 174 -8.95 -16.24 -16.24
C ALA A 174 -10.41 -16.38 -16.68
N SER A 175 -11.21 -15.32 -16.57
CA SER A 175 -12.63 -15.32 -16.97
C SER A 175 -12.81 -15.49 -18.47
N VAL A 176 -12.01 -14.80 -19.28
CA VAL A 176 -12.05 -14.92 -20.76
C VAL A 176 -11.69 -16.34 -21.18
N LYS A 177 -10.64 -16.92 -20.60
CA LYS A 177 -10.23 -18.29 -20.86
C LYS A 177 -11.36 -19.27 -20.53
N TYR A 178 -11.89 -19.19 -19.32
CA TYR A 178 -12.96 -20.07 -18.85
C TYR A 178 -14.23 -19.92 -19.71
N ALA A 179 -14.61 -18.72 -20.09
CA ALA A 179 -15.80 -18.46 -20.92
C ALA A 179 -15.70 -19.07 -22.33
N LYS A 180 -14.49 -19.25 -22.87
CA LYS A 180 -14.24 -19.92 -24.17
C LYS A 180 -14.24 -21.44 -24.05
N GLU A 181 -13.84 -21.99 -22.94
CA GLU A 181 -13.63 -23.43 -22.73
C GLU A 181 -14.85 -24.11 -22.08
N ARG A 182 -15.54 -23.40 -21.20
CA ARG A 182 -16.70 -23.97 -20.47
C ARG A 182 -17.92 -23.99 -21.34
N GLU A 183 -18.51 -25.17 -21.51
CA GLU A 183 -19.75 -25.35 -22.27
C GLU A 183 -20.95 -25.58 -21.36
N GLN A 184 -22.08 -24.97 -21.71
CA GLN A 184 -23.39 -25.23 -21.16
C GLN A 184 -24.44 -25.02 -22.28
N PHE A 185 -25.52 -25.79 -22.21
CA PHE A 185 -26.57 -25.78 -23.26
C PHE A 185 -25.99 -26.00 -24.67
N GLY A 186 -24.97 -26.86 -24.78
CA GLY A 186 -24.34 -27.28 -26.03
C GLY A 186 -23.43 -26.26 -26.73
N LYS A 187 -22.98 -25.22 -26.00
CA LYS A 187 -22.06 -24.20 -26.53
C LYS A 187 -21.24 -23.52 -25.44
N PRO A 188 -20.10 -22.89 -25.81
CA PRO A 188 -19.28 -22.13 -24.86
C PRO A 188 -20.11 -21.04 -24.18
N ILE A 189 -19.90 -20.85 -22.86
CA ILE A 189 -20.68 -19.85 -22.08
C ILE A 189 -20.43 -18.42 -22.53
N GLY A 190 -19.27 -18.12 -23.12
CA GLY A 190 -18.95 -16.82 -23.70
C GLY A 190 -19.87 -16.41 -24.85
N SER A 191 -20.62 -17.38 -25.49
CA SER A 191 -21.60 -17.09 -26.53
C SER A 191 -22.93 -16.54 -25.99
N PHE A 192 -23.16 -16.59 -24.67
CA PHE A 192 -24.35 -16.01 -24.05
C PHE A 192 -24.13 -14.53 -23.75
N GLN A 193 -25.11 -13.69 -24.14
CA GLN A 193 -24.98 -12.22 -23.96
C GLN A 193 -24.71 -11.80 -22.52
N GLY A 194 -25.31 -12.46 -21.53
CA GLY A 194 -25.06 -12.16 -20.12
C GLY A 194 -23.57 -12.28 -19.73
N ILE A 195 -22.86 -13.26 -20.27
CA ILE A 195 -21.43 -13.46 -20.03
C ILE A 195 -20.59 -12.50 -20.91
N SER A 196 -20.90 -12.43 -22.23
CA SER A 196 -20.10 -11.58 -23.13
C SER A 196 -20.20 -10.10 -22.79
N PHE A 197 -21.36 -9.60 -22.34
CA PHE A 197 -21.52 -8.21 -21.89
C PHE A 197 -20.76 -7.95 -20.59
N MET A 198 -20.82 -8.88 -19.63
CA MET A 198 -20.01 -8.78 -18.41
C MET A 198 -18.52 -8.68 -18.72
N LEU A 199 -18.02 -9.50 -19.65
CA LEU A 199 -16.60 -9.45 -20.08
C LEU A 199 -16.28 -8.14 -20.81
N ALA A 200 -17.19 -7.60 -21.62
CA ALA A 200 -17.00 -6.31 -22.30
C ALA A 200 -16.91 -5.15 -21.29
N ASP A 201 -17.78 -5.13 -20.27
CA ASP A 201 -17.73 -4.14 -19.19
C ASP A 201 -16.41 -4.23 -18.42
N MET A 202 -15.99 -5.45 -18.02
CA MET A 202 -14.72 -5.67 -17.34
C MET A 202 -13.54 -5.15 -18.16
N ALA A 203 -13.48 -5.45 -19.46
CA ALA A 203 -12.42 -4.99 -20.36
C ALA A 203 -12.36 -3.46 -20.42
N THR A 204 -13.51 -2.81 -20.58
CA THR A 204 -13.62 -1.35 -20.70
C THR A 204 -13.16 -0.65 -19.41
N GLU A 205 -13.59 -1.14 -18.26
CA GLU A 205 -13.21 -0.55 -16.96
C GLU A 205 -11.74 -0.77 -16.64
N ILE A 206 -11.16 -1.94 -16.98
CA ILE A 206 -9.72 -2.20 -16.83
C ILE A 206 -8.92 -1.25 -17.71
N GLU A 207 -9.33 -1.01 -18.95
CA GLU A 207 -8.61 -0.10 -19.82
C GLU A 207 -8.65 1.34 -19.31
N ALA A 208 -9.81 1.82 -18.87
CA ALA A 208 -9.93 3.14 -18.24
C ALA A 208 -9.04 3.27 -16.99
N ALA A 209 -9.01 2.24 -16.13
CA ALA A 209 -8.13 2.21 -14.96
C ALA A 209 -6.65 2.18 -15.36
N SER A 210 -6.31 1.48 -16.43
CA SER A 210 -4.95 1.38 -16.99
C SER A 210 -4.45 2.75 -17.44
N LEU A 211 -5.23 3.45 -18.27
CA LEU A 211 -4.90 4.78 -18.79
C LEU A 211 -4.69 5.78 -17.66
N MET A 212 -5.57 5.80 -16.65
CA MET A 212 -5.46 6.71 -15.51
C MET A 212 -4.23 6.39 -14.64
N THR A 213 -3.91 5.11 -14.45
CA THR A 213 -2.74 4.68 -13.67
C THR A 213 -1.44 5.04 -14.37
N HIS A 214 -1.35 4.82 -15.67
CA HIS A 214 -0.18 5.19 -16.48
C HIS A 214 0.01 6.72 -16.51
N GLN A 215 -1.07 7.49 -16.68
CA GLN A 215 -0.99 8.95 -16.65
C GLN A 215 -0.45 9.46 -15.30
N ALA A 216 -0.92 8.89 -14.17
CA ALA A 216 -0.41 9.26 -12.85
C ALA A 216 1.08 8.90 -12.68
N GLY A 217 1.51 7.75 -13.21
CA GLY A 217 2.92 7.35 -13.23
C GLY A 217 3.78 8.28 -14.05
N GLU A 218 3.33 8.66 -15.26
CA GLU A 218 4.05 9.58 -16.15
C GLU A 218 4.16 10.98 -15.54
N ASP A 219 3.08 11.50 -14.96
CA ASP A 219 3.12 12.79 -14.28
C ASP A 219 4.12 12.81 -13.11
N LYS A 220 4.21 11.69 -12.35
CA LYS A 220 5.21 11.53 -11.30
C LYS A 220 6.64 11.52 -11.87
N ASN A 221 6.89 10.81 -12.96
CA ASN A 221 8.21 10.77 -13.62
C ASN A 221 8.64 12.17 -14.12
N GLN A 222 7.67 12.98 -14.54
CA GLN A 222 7.90 14.37 -14.95
C GLN A 222 8.03 15.35 -13.77
N GLY A 223 8.00 14.89 -12.53
CA GLY A 223 8.10 15.71 -11.33
C GLY A 223 6.87 16.58 -11.04
N LYS A 224 5.73 16.30 -11.66
CA LYS A 224 4.48 17.00 -11.41
C LYS A 224 3.86 16.63 -10.06
N ASN A 225 2.97 17.49 -9.55
CA ASN A 225 2.17 17.15 -8.38
C ASN A 225 1.14 16.07 -8.72
N VAL A 226 1.27 14.91 -8.09
CA VAL A 226 0.42 13.73 -8.34
C VAL A 226 -0.61 13.48 -7.25
N THR A 227 -0.79 14.38 -6.29
CA THR A 227 -1.70 14.19 -5.15
C THR A 227 -3.14 13.88 -5.63
N GLN A 228 -3.65 14.65 -6.57
CA GLN A 228 -5.02 14.47 -7.08
C GLN A 228 -5.13 13.29 -8.04
N ILE A 229 -4.30 13.24 -9.08
CA ILE A 229 -4.36 12.18 -10.09
C ILE A 229 -4.02 10.80 -9.51
N GLY A 230 -3.06 10.73 -8.57
CA GLY A 230 -2.74 9.50 -7.84
C GLY A 230 -3.91 9.00 -6.99
N ALA A 231 -4.63 9.92 -6.31
CA ALA A 231 -5.83 9.57 -5.56
C ALA A 231 -6.97 9.08 -6.47
N MET A 232 -7.18 9.73 -7.63
CA MET A 232 -8.17 9.31 -8.64
C MET A 232 -7.82 7.93 -9.21
N ALA A 233 -6.58 7.71 -9.60
CA ALA A 233 -6.11 6.43 -10.14
C ALA A 233 -6.31 5.30 -9.13
N LYS A 234 -5.90 5.52 -7.86
CA LYS A 234 -6.06 4.53 -6.78
C LYS A 234 -7.53 4.24 -6.51
N LEU A 235 -8.36 5.25 -6.39
CA LEU A 235 -9.79 5.08 -6.15
C LEU A 235 -10.43 4.25 -7.26
N PHE A 236 -10.27 4.68 -8.51
CA PHE A 236 -10.91 4.03 -9.63
C PHE A 236 -10.38 2.60 -9.85
N ALA A 237 -9.07 2.41 -9.91
CA ALA A 237 -8.48 1.09 -10.13
C ALA A 237 -8.83 0.08 -9.03
N SER A 238 -8.89 0.51 -7.75
CA SER A 238 -9.23 -0.39 -6.65
C SER A 238 -10.70 -0.81 -6.65
N GLU A 239 -11.63 0.10 -6.97
CA GLU A 239 -13.05 -0.23 -7.09
C GLU A 239 -13.32 -1.13 -8.31
N VAL A 240 -12.69 -0.84 -9.45
CA VAL A 240 -12.71 -1.71 -10.63
C VAL A 240 -12.16 -3.09 -10.32
N CYS A 241 -11.06 -3.18 -9.59
CA CYS A 241 -10.45 -4.44 -9.18
C CYS A 241 -11.43 -5.33 -8.39
N VAL A 242 -12.11 -4.76 -7.41
CA VAL A 242 -13.11 -5.51 -6.60
C VAL A 242 -14.28 -5.96 -7.48
N LYS A 243 -14.79 -5.08 -8.32
CA LYS A 243 -15.89 -5.38 -9.24
C LYS A 243 -15.53 -6.51 -10.23
N VAL A 244 -14.37 -6.39 -10.87
CA VAL A 244 -13.87 -7.38 -11.85
C VAL A 244 -13.60 -8.72 -11.17
N ALA A 245 -12.97 -8.73 -9.99
CA ALA A 245 -12.71 -9.97 -9.25
C ALA A 245 -14.02 -10.67 -8.82
N ASN A 246 -15.04 -9.90 -8.40
CA ASN A 246 -16.38 -10.43 -8.12
C ASN A 246 -17.02 -11.04 -9.37
N ASN A 247 -16.98 -10.34 -10.50
CA ASN A 247 -17.52 -10.80 -11.76
C ASN A 247 -16.79 -12.06 -12.26
N ALA A 248 -15.48 -12.15 -12.03
CA ALA A 248 -14.70 -13.34 -12.39
C ALA A 248 -15.19 -14.60 -11.64
N VAL A 249 -15.49 -14.47 -10.35
CA VAL A 249 -16.11 -15.57 -9.57
C VAL A 249 -17.49 -15.92 -10.19
N GLN A 250 -18.30 -14.92 -10.54
CA GLN A 250 -19.62 -15.13 -11.14
C GLN A 250 -19.55 -15.82 -12.51
N VAL A 251 -18.60 -15.45 -13.37
CA VAL A 251 -18.36 -16.11 -14.68
C VAL A 251 -18.03 -17.58 -14.51
N HIS A 252 -17.24 -17.94 -13.47
CA HIS A 252 -16.89 -19.33 -13.19
C HIS A 252 -18.03 -20.12 -12.51
N GLY A 253 -19.06 -19.45 -11.98
CA GLY A 253 -20.17 -20.09 -11.28
C GLY A 253 -19.68 -20.87 -10.06
N GLY A 254 -20.18 -22.10 -9.87
CA GLY A 254 -19.76 -22.95 -8.75
C GLY A 254 -18.25 -23.23 -8.67
N TYR A 255 -17.58 -23.30 -9.81
CA TYR A 255 -16.11 -23.44 -9.88
C TYR A 255 -15.36 -22.18 -9.44
N GLY A 256 -15.97 -21.01 -9.51
CA GLY A 256 -15.39 -19.76 -8.96
C GLY A 256 -15.36 -19.72 -7.43
N PHE A 257 -16.14 -20.59 -6.78
CA PHE A 257 -16.28 -20.64 -5.32
C PHE A 257 -15.35 -21.64 -4.63
N ILE A 258 -14.59 -22.41 -5.42
CA ILE A 258 -13.63 -23.40 -4.94
C ILE A 258 -12.19 -22.99 -5.25
N LYS A 259 -11.22 -23.55 -4.49
CA LYS A 259 -9.81 -23.14 -4.58
C LYS A 259 -9.05 -23.70 -5.78
N ASP A 260 -9.66 -24.57 -6.59
CA ASP A 260 -9.05 -25.16 -7.78
C ASP A 260 -8.89 -24.14 -8.93
N PHE A 261 -9.63 -23.03 -8.85
CA PHE A 261 -9.56 -21.91 -9.80
C PHE A 261 -9.04 -20.63 -9.11
N PRO A 262 -8.27 -19.80 -9.81
CA PRO A 262 -7.60 -18.67 -9.18
C PRO A 262 -8.53 -17.51 -8.81
N VAL A 263 -9.77 -17.48 -9.31
CA VAL A 263 -10.67 -16.32 -9.20
C VAL A 263 -11.13 -16.07 -7.75
N GLU A 264 -11.28 -17.11 -6.92
CA GLU A 264 -11.57 -16.95 -5.50
C GLU A 264 -10.44 -16.21 -4.76
N LYS A 265 -9.18 -16.45 -5.18
CA LYS A 265 -8.03 -15.76 -4.63
C LYS A 265 -8.01 -14.29 -5.07
N PHE A 266 -8.24 -14.00 -6.34
CA PHE A 266 -8.35 -12.63 -6.82
C PHE A 266 -9.44 -11.84 -6.09
N PHE A 267 -10.59 -12.47 -5.83
CA PHE A 267 -11.67 -11.86 -5.06
C PHE A 267 -11.22 -11.46 -3.64
N ARG A 268 -10.58 -12.37 -2.91
CA ARG A 268 -10.08 -12.10 -1.56
C ARG A 268 -8.97 -11.04 -1.55
N ASP A 269 -8.05 -11.10 -2.50
CA ASP A 269 -6.89 -10.22 -2.60
C ASP A 269 -7.29 -8.80 -3.00
N SER A 270 -8.31 -8.64 -3.87
CA SER A 270 -8.77 -7.35 -4.38
C SER A 270 -9.23 -6.40 -3.27
N LYS A 271 -9.80 -6.95 -2.18
CA LYS A 271 -10.39 -6.12 -1.10
C LYS A 271 -9.36 -5.25 -0.39
N LEU A 272 -8.10 -5.70 -0.27
CA LEU A 272 -7.04 -4.87 0.30
C LEU A 272 -6.88 -3.55 -0.44
N CYS A 273 -7.05 -3.55 -1.77
CA CYS A 273 -6.81 -2.39 -2.62
C CYS A 273 -7.70 -1.19 -2.29
N THR A 274 -8.92 -1.42 -1.79
CA THR A 274 -9.84 -0.33 -1.37
C THR A 274 -9.56 0.18 0.04
N ILE A 275 -8.68 -0.48 0.81
CA ILE A 275 -8.40 -0.17 2.23
C ILE A 275 -6.99 0.36 2.40
N GLY A 276 -5.98 -0.34 1.87
CA GLY A 276 -4.55 -0.03 2.07
C GLY A 276 -4.14 1.31 1.45
N GLU A 277 -3.15 1.96 2.06
CA GLU A 277 -2.60 3.26 1.67
C GLU A 277 -3.65 4.38 1.51
N GLY A 278 -4.62 4.37 2.42
CA GLY A 278 -5.77 5.28 2.45
C GLY A 278 -7.00 4.65 1.79
N THR A 279 -8.08 4.56 2.55
CA THR A 279 -9.34 3.97 2.09
C THR A 279 -9.94 4.74 0.90
N SER A 280 -10.92 4.14 0.21
CA SER A 280 -11.65 4.82 -0.88
C SER A 280 -12.24 6.16 -0.43
N GLU A 281 -12.71 6.25 0.84
CA GLU A 281 -13.22 7.49 1.43
C GLU A 281 -12.12 8.53 1.59
N ILE A 282 -10.92 8.13 2.02
CA ILE A 282 -9.76 9.04 2.10
C ILE A 282 -9.35 9.53 0.71
N GLN A 283 -9.39 8.68 -0.33
CA GLN A 283 -9.12 9.15 -1.70
C GLN A 283 -10.15 10.21 -2.11
N LYS A 284 -11.44 9.98 -1.87
CA LYS A 284 -12.49 10.98 -2.15
C LYS A 284 -12.26 12.29 -1.42
N LEU A 285 -11.84 12.24 -0.13
CA LEU A 285 -11.48 13.45 0.62
C LEU A 285 -10.28 14.20 0.01
N VAL A 286 -9.25 13.48 -0.42
CA VAL A 286 -8.07 14.08 -1.07
C VAL A 286 -8.47 14.75 -2.39
N ILE A 287 -9.25 14.07 -3.22
CA ILE A 287 -9.74 14.59 -4.50
C ILE A 287 -10.57 15.86 -4.25
N ALA A 288 -11.57 15.77 -3.38
CA ALA A 288 -12.47 16.89 -3.10
C ALA A 288 -11.72 18.13 -2.57
N ARG A 289 -10.77 17.92 -1.64
CA ARG A 289 -9.93 19.01 -1.13
C ARG A 289 -9.09 19.70 -2.21
N ASN A 290 -8.60 18.94 -3.19
CA ASN A 290 -7.82 19.52 -4.29
C ASN A 290 -8.71 20.27 -5.30
N LEU A 291 -9.92 19.76 -5.56
CA LEU A 291 -10.90 20.43 -6.43
C LEU A 291 -11.45 21.72 -5.83
N LEU A 292 -11.61 21.77 -4.51
CA LEU A 292 -12.25 22.88 -3.80
C LEU A 292 -11.24 23.86 -3.17
N LYS A 293 -9.95 23.67 -3.39
CA LYS A 293 -8.96 24.69 -3.03
C LYS A 293 -9.17 25.92 -3.92
N SER A 294 -9.52 27.05 -3.30
CA SER A 294 -9.54 28.38 -3.91
C SER A 294 -8.12 28.91 -4.06
#